data_46d224b518a28b1aab454974f3fbe5f3
#
_entry.id   46d224b518a28b1aab454974f3fbe5f3
#
_cell.length_a   1.000
_cell.length_b   1.000
_cell.length_c   1.000
_cell.angle_alpha   90.00
_cell.angle_beta   90.00
_cell.angle_gamma   90.00
#
_symmetry.space_group_name_H-M   'P 1'
#
loop_
_entity.id
_entity.type
_entity.pdbx_description
1 polymer ?
#
loop_
_entity_poly.entity_id
_entity_poly.type
_entity_poly.pdbx_seq_one_letter_code
_entity_poly.pdbx_strand_id
1 'polypeptide(L)'
;MTKFFASIGVAMAVQTAFAGNITDINVSTLPDSQKIIKIRFDRDVTSPSGFVTSAPARIALDFANTTIRLPQSVLEYADPLLNQITAAQNNDRSRIVLGLNKTAQYNTEIHGNEVWVFVSESADRNSAMSVSNNKPSMQDSVPSEKAKQVANSANIDFRKGSRNSGVVEL
;
A
#
# COMPACT_ATOMS: atom_id res chain seq x y z
N MET A 1 15.95 69.54 0.01
CA MET A 1 14.89 68.55 0.40
C MET A 1 15.27 67.20 -0.19
N THR A 2 15.94 66.38 0.61
CA THR A 2 16.48 65.06 0.18
C THR A 2 15.57 64.00 0.77
N LYS A 3 14.84 63.24 -0.10
CA LYS A 3 13.94 62.14 0.33
C LYS A 3 14.71 60.83 0.33
N PHE A 4 14.91 60.27 1.52
CA PHE A 4 15.44 58.92 1.72
C PHE A 4 14.31 57.93 1.55
N PHE A 5 14.40 57.03 0.54
CA PHE A 5 13.54 55.85 0.43
C PHE A 5 14.22 54.72 1.17
N ALA A 6 13.64 54.32 2.30
CA ALA A 6 14.03 53.11 3.01
C ALA A 6 13.37 51.90 2.33
N SER A 7 14.16 51.05 1.68
CA SER A 7 13.73 49.77 1.13
C SER A 7 13.69 48.73 2.24
N ILE A 8 12.50 48.28 2.62
CA ILE A 8 12.31 47.20 3.58
C ILE A 8 12.36 45.88 2.78
N GLY A 9 13.48 45.19 2.84
CA GLY A 9 13.62 43.85 2.28
C GLY A 9 12.93 42.84 3.20
N VAL A 10 11.84 42.24 2.74
CA VAL A 10 11.20 41.07 3.41
C VAL A 10 12.02 39.83 3.09
N ALA A 11 12.81 39.37 4.06
CA ALA A 11 13.46 38.06 3.97
C ALA A 11 12.44 36.98 4.24
N MET A 12 12.02 36.25 3.19
CA MET A 12 11.23 35.03 3.35
C MET A 12 12.15 33.91 3.90
N ALA A 13 11.99 33.60 5.18
CA ALA A 13 12.61 32.42 5.77
C ALA A 13 11.88 31.16 5.22
N VAL A 14 12.56 30.40 4.39
CA VAL A 14 12.10 29.06 3.99
C VAL A 14 12.27 28.15 5.20
N GLN A 15 11.18 27.86 5.89
CA GLN A 15 11.18 26.88 6.98
C GLN A 15 11.16 25.48 6.35
N THR A 16 12.28 24.78 6.39
CA THR A 16 12.34 23.35 6.10
C THR A 16 11.65 22.61 7.23
N ALA A 17 10.43 22.13 6.99
CA ALA A 17 9.73 21.28 7.92
C ALA A 17 10.42 19.92 7.97
N PHE A 18 11.20 19.66 9.04
CA PHE A 18 11.72 18.33 9.33
C PHE A 18 10.61 17.47 9.92
N ALA A 19 10.35 16.33 9.34
CA ALA A 19 9.31 15.39 9.80
C ALA A 19 9.67 14.63 11.09
N GLY A 20 10.75 15.01 11.78
CA GLY A 20 11.12 14.45 13.08
C GLY A 20 12.09 13.27 13.00
N ASN A 21 12.43 12.73 14.18
CA ASN A 21 13.33 11.59 14.30
C ASN A 21 12.53 10.33 14.67
N ILE A 22 12.82 9.21 14.04
CA ILE A 22 12.30 7.90 14.47
C ILE A 22 13.04 7.51 15.74
N THR A 23 12.33 7.37 16.85
CA THR A 23 12.91 7.13 18.18
C THR A 23 12.64 5.74 18.72
N ASP A 24 11.57 5.08 18.25
CA ASP A 24 11.20 3.75 18.71
C ASP A 24 10.41 2.99 17.66
N ILE A 25 10.53 1.65 17.66
CA ILE A 25 9.72 0.73 16.87
C ILE A 25 9.24 -0.38 17.78
N ASN A 26 7.93 -0.53 17.91
CA ASN A 26 7.29 -1.57 18.69
C ASN A 26 6.42 -2.47 17.81
N VAL A 27 6.49 -3.79 18.01
CA VAL A 27 5.70 -4.77 17.28
C VAL A 27 4.75 -5.47 18.23
N SER A 28 3.48 -5.56 17.85
CA SER A 28 2.44 -6.29 18.55
C SER A 28 1.71 -7.23 17.60
N THR A 29 1.26 -8.37 18.13
CA THR A 29 0.43 -9.31 17.38
C THR A 29 -1.04 -9.08 17.73
N LEU A 30 -1.86 -8.97 16.71
CA LEU A 30 -3.31 -8.91 16.80
C LEU A 30 -3.94 -10.30 16.64
N PRO A 31 -5.24 -10.47 16.91
CA PRO A 31 -5.99 -11.63 16.47
C PRO A 31 -5.78 -11.90 14.98
N ASP A 32 -5.94 -13.15 14.55
CA ASP A 32 -5.75 -13.60 13.16
C ASP A 32 -4.30 -13.43 12.63
N SER A 33 -3.31 -13.46 13.54
CA SER A 33 -1.88 -13.36 13.21
C SER A 33 -1.48 -12.06 12.49
N GLN A 34 -2.33 -11.05 12.49
CA GLN A 34 -1.98 -9.73 12.01
C GLN A 34 -0.95 -9.06 12.92
N LYS A 35 -0.11 -8.19 12.35
CA LYS A 35 0.87 -7.40 13.09
C LYS A 35 0.52 -5.94 13.06
N ILE A 36 0.73 -5.27 14.18
CA ILE A 36 0.84 -3.82 14.23
C ILE A 36 2.29 -3.47 14.52
N ILE A 37 2.90 -2.71 13.64
CA ILE A 37 4.22 -2.11 13.84
C ILE A 37 3.98 -0.63 14.12
N LYS A 38 4.30 -0.20 15.35
CA LYS A 38 4.18 1.20 15.78
C LYS A 38 5.53 1.87 15.68
N ILE A 39 5.65 2.84 14.80
CA ILE A 39 6.85 3.63 14.58
C ILE A 39 6.63 4.98 15.24
N ARG A 40 7.40 5.29 16.28
CA ARG A 40 7.29 6.52 17.07
C ARG A 40 8.31 7.55 16.63
N PHE A 41 7.86 8.79 16.60
CA PHE A 41 8.66 9.98 16.26
C PHE A 41 8.75 10.92 17.47
N ASP A 42 9.71 11.81 17.46
CA ASP A 42 9.87 12.86 18.49
C ASP A 42 8.93 14.05 18.28
N ARG A 43 8.21 14.10 17.16
CA ARG A 43 7.19 15.11 16.80
C ARG A 43 6.17 14.54 15.84
N ASP A 44 5.18 15.34 15.47
CA ASP A 44 4.15 14.95 14.50
C ASP A 44 4.77 14.51 13.17
N VAL A 45 4.16 13.53 12.56
CA VAL A 45 4.64 12.86 11.35
C VAL A 45 3.61 12.96 10.22
N THR A 46 4.10 12.94 8.99
CA THR A 46 3.27 12.78 7.79
C THR A 46 3.25 11.33 7.32
N SER A 47 2.23 10.97 6.54
CA SER A 47 2.13 9.62 5.97
C SER A 47 3.38 9.25 5.17
N PRO A 48 3.94 8.04 5.40
CA PRO A 48 5.02 7.55 4.57
C PRO A 48 4.52 7.18 3.17
N SER A 49 5.42 7.22 2.20
CA SER A 49 5.22 6.48 0.96
C SER A 49 5.73 5.05 1.13
N GLY A 50 5.09 4.07 0.47
CA GLY A 50 5.54 2.70 0.65
C GLY A 50 5.21 1.80 -0.53
N PHE A 51 5.91 0.66 -0.61
CA PHE A 51 5.68 -0.36 -1.62
C PHE A 51 5.92 -1.77 -1.06
N VAL A 52 5.36 -2.75 -1.75
CA VAL A 52 5.48 -4.18 -1.41
C VAL A 52 6.25 -4.90 -2.52
N THR A 53 7.10 -5.83 -2.13
CA THR A 53 7.72 -6.81 -3.03
C THR A 53 7.33 -8.22 -2.60
N SER A 54 7.26 -9.16 -3.57
CA SER A 54 6.86 -10.55 -3.31
C SER A 54 8.05 -11.51 -3.20
N ALA A 55 9.14 -11.23 -3.91
CA ALA A 55 10.33 -12.10 -3.95
C ALA A 55 11.63 -11.25 -3.89
N PRO A 56 12.25 -11.11 -2.72
CA PRO A 56 11.79 -11.52 -1.38
C PRO A 56 10.60 -10.70 -0.89
N ALA A 57 9.77 -11.30 -0.03
CA ALA A 57 8.61 -10.64 0.53
C ALA A 57 9.04 -9.52 1.48
N ARG A 58 8.71 -8.26 1.15
CA ARG A 58 9.08 -7.07 1.94
C ARG A 58 8.03 -5.97 1.79
N ILE A 59 7.91 -5.16 2.82
CA ILE A 59 7.23 -3.86 2.80
C ILE A 59 8.28 -2.80 3.10
N ALA A 60 8.45 -1.82 2.22
CA ALA A 60 9.34 -0.69 2.46
C ALA A 60 8.52 0.59 2.64
N LEU A 61 8.83 1.35 3.69
CA LEU A 61 8.18 2.61 4.04
C LEU A 61 9.24 3.71 4.05
N ASP A 62 9.00 4.75 3.27
CA ASP A 62 9.88 5.90 3.13
C ASP A 62 9.29 7.13 3.84
N PHE A 63 10.07 7.70 4.72
CA PHE A 63 9.76 8.91 5.47
C PHE A 63 10.69 10.04 5.00
N ALA A 64 10.13 11.06 4.33
CA ALA A 64 10.89 12.22 3.89
C ALA A 64 11.26 13.14 5.06
N ASN A 65 12.38 13.84 4.96
CA ASN A 65 12.90 14.79 5.94
C ASN A 65 13.01 14.23 7.37
N THR A 66 13.27 12.91 7.48
CA THR A 66 13.26 12.17 8.75
C THR A 66 14.62 11.55 8.98
N THR A 67 15.06 11.52 10.22
CA THR A 67 16.29 10.83 10.66
C THR A 67 15.97 9.65 11.58
N ILE A 68 16.93 8.74 11.73
CA ILE A 68 16.79 7.55 12.58
C ILE A 68 17.62 7.76 13.86
N ARG A 69 16.97 7.58 15.02
CA ARG A 69 17.59 7.59 16.36
C ARG A 69 17.26 6.32 17.14
N LEU A 70 17.28 5.20 16.44
CA LEU A 70 17.09 3.90 17.06
C LEU A 70 18.41 3.38 17.64
N PRO A 71 18.37 2.61 18.74
CA PRO A 71 19.57 1.99 19.31
C PRO A 71 20.17 0.93 18.40
N GLN A 72 19.35 0.31 17.55
CA GLN A 72 19.74 -0.72 16.59
C GLN A 72 19.08 -0.43 15.24
N SER A 73 19.81 -0.65 14.15
CA SER A 73 19.30 -0.49 12.79
C SER A 73 18.64 -1.75 12.25
N VAL A 74 18.81 -2.90 12.90
CA VAL A 74 18.19 -4.18 12.54
C VAL A 74 17.59 -4.79 13.80
N LEU A 75 16.30 -5.12 13.71
CA LEU A 75 15.54 -5.83 14.74
C LEU A 75 15.09 -7.16 14.15
N GLU A 76 15.51 -8.27 14.74
CA GLU A 76 15.14 -9.61 14.29
C GLU A 76 13.95 -10.16 15.09
N TYR A 77 13.09 -10.90 14.42
CA TYR A 77 11.88 -11.49 14.98
C TYR A 77 11.77 -12.98 14.61
N ALA A 78 11.52 -13.82 15.59
CA ALA A 78 11.20 -15.24 15.39
C ALA A 78 9.66 -15.39 15.25
N ASP A 79 9.10 -14.89 14.15
CA ASP A 79 7.66 -14.82 13.95
C ASP A 79 7.25 -15.40 12.60
N PRO A 80 6.07 -16.04 12.47
CA PRO A 80 5.65 -16.68 11.22
C PRO A 80 5.47 -15.71 10.04
N LEU A 81 5.16 -14.44 10.29
CA LEU A 81 4.94 -13.44 9.26
C LEU A 81 6.12 -12.47 9.15
N LEU A 82 6.59 -11.92 10.28
CA LEU A 82 7.64 -10.91 10.32
C LEU A 82 9.01 -11.55 10.67
N ASN A 83 9.98 -11.38 9.81
CA ASN A 83 11.33 -11.87 9.99
C ASN A 83 12.24 -10.83 10.66
N GLN A 84 12.28 -9.62 10.09
CA GLN A 84 13.13 -8.55 10.59
C GLN A 84 12.57 -7.18 10.24
N ILE A 85 13.01 -6.16 10.98
CA ILE A 85 12.82 -4.76 10.61
C ILE A 85 14.20 -4.14 10.44
N THR A 86 14.43 -3.52 9.28
CA THR A 86 15.69 -2.81 9.00
C THR A 86 15.38 -1.33 8.82
N ALA A 87 16.13 -0.50 9.55
CA ALA A 87 16.08 0.95 9.45
C ALA A 87 17.32 1.46 8.73
N ALA A 88 17.15 2.17 7.63
CA ALA A 88 18.22 2.75 6.83
C ALA A 88 17.96 4.23 6.58
N GLN A 89 19.02 5.04 6.63
CA GLN A 89 18.92 6.47 6.36
C GLN A 89 19.80 6.86 5.18
N ASN A 90 19.28 7.73 4.33
CA ASN A 90 20.02 8.34 3.23
C ASN A 90 19.65 9.83 3.16
N ASN A 91 20.61 10.68 3.48
CA ASN A 91 20.42 12.13 3.57
C ASN A 91 19.22 12.50 4.47
N ASP A 92 18.20 13.11 3.88
CA ASP A 92 16.97 13.57 4.52
C ASP A 92 15.83 12.54 4.52
N ARG A 93 16.10 11.30 4.08
CA ARG A 93 15.08 10.23 3.98
C ARG A 93 15.45 9.04 4.85
N SER A 94 14.49 8.61 5.66
CA SER A 94 14.58 7.36 6.39
C SER A 94 13.72 6.30 5.74
N ARG A 95 14.23 5.08 5.65
CA ARG A 95 13.50 3.92 5.14
C ARG A 95 13.41 2.84 6.21
N ILE A 96 12.20 2.38 6.48
CA ILE A 96 11.93 1.20 7.31
C ILE A 96 11.51 0.07 6.38
N VAL A 97 12.22 -1.04 6.45
CA VAL A 97 11.94 -2.24 5.66
C VAL A 97 11.51 -3.36 6.59
N LEU A 98 10.31 -3.86 6.39
CA LEU A 98 9.78 -5.05 7.05
C LEU A 98 10.11 -6.24 6.16
N GLY A 99 11.02 -7.10 6.59
CA GLY A 99 11.30 -8.39 5.97
C GLY A 99 10.26 -9.41 6.42
N LEU A 100 9.65 -10.09 5.47
CA LEU A 100 8.53 -10.99 5.72
C LEU A 100 8.87 -12.41 5.28
N ASN A 101 8.29 -13.39 5.97
CA ASN A 101 8.39 -14.81 5.61
C ASN A 101 7.35 -15.20 4.55
N LYS A 102 6.29 -14.39 4.39
CA LYS A 102 5.20 -14.61 3.44
C LYS A 102 4.79 -13.29 2.80
N THR A 103 4.20 -13.35 1.63
CA THR A 103 3.63 -12.16 0.98
C THR A 103 2.50 -11.59 1.84
N ALA A 104 2.56 -10.29 2.07
CA ALA A 104 1.60 -9.58 2.90
C ALA A 104 1.13 -8.29 2.24
N GLN A 105 -0.02 -7.81 2.69
CA GLN A 105 -0.53 -6.47 2.43
C GLN A 105 -0.40 -5.62 3.70
N TYR A 106 -0.40 -4.31 3.55
CA TYR A 106 -0.32 -3.40 4.67
C TYR A 106 -1.26 -2.20 4.52
N ASN A 107 -1.59 -1.60 5.65
CA ASN A 107 -2.24 -0.30 5.75
C ASN A 107 -1.49 0.55 6.77
N THR A 108 -1.53 1.87 6.64
CA THR A 108 -0.90 2.79 7.58
C THR A 108 -1.89 3.80 8.12
N GLU A 109 -1.80 4.07 9.43
CA GLU A 109 -2.58 5.09 10.11
C GLU A 109 -1.65 5.99 10.94
N ILE A 110 -1.99 7.28 11.04
CA ILE A 110 -1.25 8.24 11.84
C ILE A 110 -2.01 8.49 13.15
N HIS A 111 -1.32 8.32 14.25
CA HIS A 111 -1.79 8.58 15.60
C HIS A 111 -0.86 9.55 16.32
N GLY A 112 -1.07 10.87 16.11
CA GLY A 112 -0.20 11.92 16.64
C GLY A 112 1.23 11.78 16.10
N ASN A 113 2.17 11.47 16.97
CA ASN A 113 3.56 11.26 16.62
C ASN A 113 3.93 9.80 16.35
N GLU A 114 2.95 8.93 16.08
CA GLU A 114 3.16 7.52 15.72
C GLU A 114 2.55 7.20 14.36
N VAL A 115 3.25 6.37 13.59
CA VAL A 115 2.70 5.68 12.42
C VAL A 115 2.45 4.23 12.79
N TRP A 116 1.21 3.80 12.69
CA TRP A 116 0.81 2.41 12.91
C TRP A 116 0.71 1.71 11.56
N VAL A 117 1.47 0.63 11.41
CA VAL A 117 1.50 -0.18 10.20
C VAL A 117 0.84 -1.51 10.50
N PHE A 118 -0.34 -1.73 9.94
CA PHE A 118 -1.07 -2.98 10.04
C PHE A 118 -0.62 -3.89 8.90
N VAL A 119 -0.13 -5.07 9.23
CA VAL A 119 0.38 -6.05 8.27
C VAL A 119 -0.42 -7.33 8.40
N SER A 120 -0.99 -7.80 7.30
CA SER A 120 -1.73 -9.06 7.22
C SER A 120 -1.22 -9.90 6.06
N GLU A 121 -1.20 -11.22 6.23
CA GLU A 121 -0.87 -12.15 5.15
C GLU A 121 -1.82 -11.92 3.96
N SER A 122 -1.26 -11.86 2.75
CA SER A 122 -2.09 -11.80 1.55
C SER A 122 -2.75 -13.16 1.35
N ALA A 123 -4.07 -13.23 1.41
CA ALA A 123 -4.77 -14.43 1.02
C ALA A 123 -4.45 -14.72 -0.46
N ASP A 124 -3.87 -15.87 -0.73
CA ASP A 124 -3.68 -16.34 -2.10
C ASP A 124 -5.05 -16.41 -2.77
N ARG A 125 -5.30 -15.54 -3.75
CA ARG A 125 -6.56 -15.52 -4.51
C ARG A 125 -6.83 -16.82 -5.30
N ASN A 126 -5.92 -17.77 -5.24
CA ASN A 126 -6.09 -19.08 -5.88
C ASN A 126 -6.95 -20.06 -5.06
N SER A 127 -7.27 -19.78 -3.80
CA SER A 127 -8.13 -20.67 -2.99
C SER A 127 -9.62 -20.33 -3.05
N ALA A 128 -10.02 -19.25 -3.72
CA ALA A 128 -11.42 -18.78 -3.74
C ALA A 128 -12.21 -19.15 -5.00
N MET A 129 -11.72 -20.06 -5.86
CA MET A 129 -12.49 -20.62 -6.99
C MET A 129 -12.85 -22.08 -6.79
N SER A 130 -13.33 -22.44 -5.61
CA SER A 130 -14.15 -23.63 -5.39
C SER A 130 -15.53 -23.19 -4.93
N VAL A 131 -16.23 -22.41 -5.74
CA VAL A 131 -17.67 -22.27 -5.59
C VAL A 131 -18.29 -23.53 -6.13
N SER A 132 -18.67 -24.38 -5.19
CA SER A 132 -19.56 -25.51 -5.36
C SER A 132 -20.75 -25.14 -6.26
N ASN A 133 -20.75 -25.65 -7.49
CA ASN A 133 -21.94 -25.75 -8.31
C ASN A 133 -22.87 -26.81 -7.69
N ASN A 134 -23.56 -26.48 -6.60
CA ASN A 134 -24.75 -27.18 -6.20
C ASN A 134 -25.92 -26.62 -7.00
N LYS A 135 -26.15 -27.25 -8.14
CA LYS A 135 -27.39 -27.21 -8.89
C LYS A 135 -28.44 -28.07 -8.14
N PRO A 136 -29.52 -27.50 -7.60
CA PRO A 136 -30.66 -28.30 -7.19
C PRO A 136 -31.35 -28.77 -8.47
N SER A 137 -31.27 -30.06 -8.70
CA SER A 137 -32.17 -30.80 -9.63
C SER A 137 -33.56 -30.81 -9.01
N MET A 138 -34.52 -30.12 -9.61
CA MET A 138 -35.92 -30.40 -9.42
C MET A 138 -36.55 -30.57 -10.78
N GLN A 139 -36.95 -31.80 -10.99
CA GLN A 139 -37.70 -32.35 -12.06
C GLN A 139 -39.18 -32.04 -11.85
N ASP A 140 -39.84 -31.83 -12.96
CA ASP A 140 -41.26 -32.10 -13.28
C ASP A 140 -42.21 -30.90 -13.45
N SER A 141 -42.66 -30.86 -14.65
CA SER A 141 -44.02 -30.82 -15.19
C SER A 141 -44.27 -29.72 -16.22
N VAL A 142 -44.41 -30.16 -17.46
CA VAL A 142 -45.04 -29.47 -18.59
C VAL A 142 -46.58 -29.47 -18.38
N PRO A 143 -47.39 -28.46 -18.83
CA PRO A 143 -47.63 -28.31 -20.27
C PRO A 143 -47.80 -26.85 -20.79
N SER A 144 -47.39 -26.71 -22.04
CA SER A 144 -47.96 -25.98 -23.19
C SER A 144 -48.95 -24.84 -22.99
N GLU A 145 -48.62 -23.64 -23.48
CA GLU A 145 -49.39 -23.00 -24.56
C GLU A 145 -48.73 -21.67 -25.04
N LYS A 146 -48.44 -21.67 -26.29
CA LYS A 146 -48.52 -20.70 -27.39
C LYS A 146 -48.74 -19.21 -27.06
N ALA A 147 -47.82 -18.36 -27.46
CA ALA A 147 -47.99 -17.32 -28.49
C ALA A 147 -46.87 -16.27 -28.52
N LYS A 148 -46.23 -16.19 -29.69
CA LYS A 148 -45.97 -15.02 -30.53
C LYS A 148 -45.00 -13.92 -30.05
N GLN A 149 -43.76 -14.03 -30.56
CA GLN A 149 -43.09 -13.08 -31.45
C GLN A 149 -43.08 -11.59 -31.03
N VAL A 150 -41.86 -11.01 -30.80
CA VAL A 150 -41.22 -10.04 -31.71
C VAL A 150 -39.76 -9.87 -31.32
N ALA A 151 -38.91 -9.86 -32.32
CA ALA A 151 -37.47 -9.70 -32.33
C ALA A 151 -36.98 -8.35 -31.75
N ASN A 152 -35.84 -8.32 -31.12
CA ASN A 152 -34.75 -7.52 -31.68
C ASN A 152 -33.39 -7.96 -31.13
N SER A 153 -32.56 -8.34 -32.05
CA SER A 153 -31.18 -8.75 -31.92
C SER A 153 -30.28 -7.55 -31.64
N ALA A 154 -29.38 -7.66 -30.68
CA ALA A 154 -28.09 -7.01 -30.73
C ALA A 154 -27.04 -7.99 -30.25
N ASN A 155 -26.59 -8.80 -31.18
CA ASN A 155 -25.44 -9.67 -31.06
C ASN A 155 -24.18 -8.78 -31.18
N ILE A 156 -23.47 -8.52 -30.08
CA ILE A 156 -22.17 -7.86 -30.12
C ILE A 156 -21.12 -8.99 -30.11
N ASP A 157 -20.69 -9.34 -31.31
CA ASP A 157 -19.58 -10.26 -31.57
C ASP A 157 -18.25 -9.54 -31.32
N PHE A 158 -17.58 -9.87 -30.23
CA PHE A 158 -16.23 -9.40 -29.94
C PHE A 158 -15.22 -10.31 -30.65
N ARG A 159 -14.86 -9.98 -31.88
CA ARG A 159 -13.74 -10.62 -32.58
C ARG A 159 -12.41 -10.08 -32.08
N LYS A 160 -11.64 -10.98 -31.49
CA LYS A 160 -10.22 -10.87 -31.19
C LYS A 160 -9.44 -10.53 -32.47
N GLY A 161 -9.06 -9.26 -32.62
CA GLY A 161 -8.17 -8.80 -33.69
C GLY A 161 -6.71 -9.03 -33.31
N SER A 162 -6.07 -9.92 -34.06
CA SER A 162 -4.63 -10.18 -34.04
C SER A 162 -3.94 -9.28 -35.08
N ARG A 163 -2.78 -8.70 -34.67
CA ARG A 163 -1.71 -8.13 -35.50
C ARG A 163 -2.03 -6.88 -36.33
N ASN A 164 -1.29 -5.79 -36.18
CA ASN A 164 -0.11 -5.52 -36.98
C ASN A 164 0.57 -4.19 -36.57
N SER A 165 1.88 -4.21 -36.62
CA SER A 165 2.82 -3.10 -36.60
C SER A 165 2.47 -2.00 -37.61
N GLY A 166 2.54 -0.74 -37.18
CA GLY A 166 2.56 0.44 -38.01
C GLY A 166 3.71 1.33 -37.59
N VAL A 167 4.80 1.25 -38.37
CA VAL A 167 5.87 2.24 -38.40
C VAL A 167 5.29 3.50 -39.02
N VAL A 168 5.49 4.65 -38.40
CA VAL A 168 5.33 5.95 -39.03
C VAL A 168 6.65 6.69 -38.90
N GLU A 169 7.36 6.79 -40.02
CA GLU A 169 8.37 7.80 -40.27
C GLU A 169 7.65 9.13 -40.56
N LEU A 170 8.17 10.17 -40.00
CA LEU A 170 8.52 11.53 -40.50
C LEU A 170 8.46 12.52 -39.33
#